data_a01f934ad40f49933080b424b95922a8
#
_entry.id   a01f934ad40f49933080b424b95922a8
#
_cell.length_a   1.000
_cell.length_b   1.000
_cell.length_c   1.000
_cell.angle_alpha   90.00
_cell.angle_beta   90.00
_cell.angle_gamma   90.00
#
_symmetry.space_group_name_H-M   'P 1'
#
loop_
_entity.id
_entity.type
_entity.pdbx_description
1 polymer ?
#
loop_
_entity_poly.entity_id
_entity_poly.type
_entity_poly.pdbx_seq_one_letter_code
_entity_poly.pdbx_strand_id
1 'polypeptide(L)'
;DPAARDAYRRKLRELDPLVTALADKPALATALQGLKTSIGELEQQPENARVLYTSSLNPVLHTQNDLDEAAGAAYREAEEKDPVIASLHQMSLDMSRLLLIHQGKGFDNLGIRSVELDEHSINTIDRRIGSTYENLLKLSPEIKAELNEVWRNYSFVRQRLKADDKGGVSRSASLYLGKGVEMLDMLARNASQ
;
A
#
# COMPACT_ATOMS: atom_id res chain seq x y z
N ASP A 1 -6.34 -3.06 -19.13
CA ASP A 1 -7.69 -2.70 -18.69
C ASP A 1 -7.81 -1.18 -18.54
N PRO A 2 -8.64 -0.49 -19.38
CA PRO A 2 -8.82 0.96 -19.32
C PRO A 2 -9.33 1.46 -17.95
N ALA A 3 -10.24 0.72 -17.32
CA ALA A 3 -10.80 1.10 -16.03
C ALA A 3 -9.75 1.11 -14.91
N ALA A 4 -8.84 0.14 -14.91
CA ALA A 4 -7.72 0.10 -13.98
C ALA A 4 -6.75 1.26 -14.22
N ARG A 5 -6.51 1.62 -15.51
CA ARG A 5 -5.67 2.76 -15.88
C ARG A 5 -6.26 4.08 -15.38
N ASP A 6 -7.55 4.29 -15.57
CA ASP A 6 -8.23 5.50 -15.09
C ASP A 6 -8.24 5.57 -13.55
N ALA A 7 -8.39 4.43 -12.88
CA ALA A 7 -8.38 4.36 -11.42
C ALA A 7 -7.03 4.80 -10.83
N TYR A 8 -5.90 4.24 -11.28
CA TYR A 8 -4.60 4.65 -10.72
C TYR A 8 -4.21 6.07 -11.12
N ARG A 9 -4.54 6.53 -12.33
CA ARG A 9 -4.30 7.92 -12.74
C ARG A 9 -5.08 8.91 -11.86
N ARG A 10 -6.32 8.57 -11.50
CA ARG A 10 -7.10 9.36 -10.55
C ARG A 10 -6.41 9.41 -9.19
N LYS A 11 -5.95 8.26 -8.67
CA LYS A 11 -5.21 8.22 -7.40
C LYS A 11 -3.92 9.04 -7.41
N LEU A 12 -3.15 8.99 -8.48
CA LEU A 12 -1.97 9.85 -8.62
C LEU A 12 -2.32 11.34 -8.60
N ARG A 13 -3.44 11.75 -9.24
CA ARG A 13 -3.89 13.15 -9.18
C ARG A 13 -4.37 13.56 -7.79
N GLU A 14 -4.94 12.65 -7.01
CA GLU A 14 -5.33 12.90 -5.62
C GLU A 14 -4.12 13.17 -4.70
N LEU A 15 -2.94 12.65 -5.04
CA LEU A 15 -1.70 12.91 -4.30
C LEU A 15 -1.14 14.33 -4.53
N ASP A 16 -1.38 14.94 -5.69
CA ASP A 16 -0.81 16.25 -6.04
C ASP A 16 -1.12 17.35 -5.02
N PRO A 17 -2.39 17.60 -4.65
CA PRO A 17 -2.69 18.63 -3.67
C PRO A 17 -2.12 18.30 -2.29
N LEU A 18 -2.04 17.02 -1.92
CA LEU A 18 -1.48 16.59 -0.63
C LEU A 18 0.02 16.90 -0.55
N VAL A 19 0.78 16.56 -1.61
CA VAL A 19 2.21 16.83 -1.68
C VAL A 19 2.47 18.34 -1.80
N THR A 20 1.63 19.08 -2.53
CA THR A 20 1.73 20.54 -2.65
C THR A 20 1.51 21.24 -1.31
N ALA A 21 0.60 20.74 -0.47
CA ALA A 21 0.37 21.24 0.89
C ALA A 21 1.57 21.04 1.83
N LEU A 22 2.50 20.13 1.48
CA LEU A 22 3.75 19.84 2.19
C LEU A 22 4.96 20.42 1.44
N ALA A 23 4.88 21.67 1.02
CA ALA A 23 5.91 22.34 0.21
C ALA A 23 7.28 22.43 0.92
N ASP A 24 7.32 22.33 2.25
CA ASP A 24 8.53 22.25 3.07
C ASP A 24 9.21 20.87 3.02
N LYS A 25 8.63 19.89 2.34
CA LYS A 25 9.12 18.52 2.17
C LYS A 25 9.49 18.22 0.70
N PRO A 26 10.56 18.82 0.15
CA PRO A 26 10.89 18.70 -1.28
C PRO A 26 11.19 17.24 -1.72
N ALA A 27 11.68 16.39 -0.82
CA ALA A 27 11.93 14.98 -1.11
C ALA A 27 10.63 14.26 -1.52
N LEU A 28 9.50 14.58 -0.89
CA LEU A 28 8.21 14.00 -1.20
C LEU A 28 7.72 14.39 -2.61
N ALA A 29 7.88 15.66 -2.98
CA ALA A 29 7.56 16.15 -4.33
C ALA A 29 8.43 15.48 -5.40
N THR A 30 9.73 15.34 -5.14
CA THR A 30 10.68 14.68 -6.05
C THR A 30 10.31 13.19 -6.23
N ALA A 31 10.01 12.49 -5.15
CA ALA A 31 9.63 11.08 -5.19
C ALA A 31 8.30 10.85 -5.95
N LEU A 32 7.27 11.70 -5.72
CA LEU A 32 6.02 11.64 -6.47
C LEU A 32 6.23 11.89 -7.96
N GLN A 33 7.06 12.86 -8.33
CA GLN A 33 7.39 13.13 -9.72
C GLN A 33 8.14 11.94 -10.36
N GLY A 34 9.08 11.33 -9.64
CA GLY A 34 9.78 10.12 -10.07
C GLY A 34 8.81 8.98 -10.39
N LEU A 35 7.87 8.70 -9.48
CA LEU A 35 6.84 7.68 -9.70
C LEU A 35 5.98 7.98 -10.93
N LYS A 36 5.52 9.22 -11.11
CA LYS A 36 4.74 9.62 -12.28
C LYS A 36 5.51 9.45 -13.59
N THR A 37 6.80 9.78 -13.59
CA THR A 37 7.68 9.61 -14.75
C THR A 37 7.81 8.14 -15.11
N SER A 38 8.14 7.28 -14.15
CA SER A 38 8.29 5.83 -14.38
C SER A 38 7.00 5.17 -14.87
N ILE A 39 5.84 5.58 -14.35
CA ILE A 39 4.53 5.12 -14.85
C ILE A 39 4.30 5.60 -16.28
N GLY A 40 4.61 6.86 -16.59
CA GLY A 40 4.48 7.41 -17.94
C GLY A 40 5.35 6.68 -18.96
N GLU A 41 6.58 6.33 -18.61
CA GLU A 41 7.48 5.53 -19.43
C GLU A 41 6.94 4.10 -19.65
N LEU A 42 6.39 3.47 -18.60
CA LEU A 42 5.73 2.16 -18.69
C LEU A 42 4.53 2.21 -19.65
N GLU A 43 3.72 3.27 -19.58
CA GLU A 43 2.54 3.44 -20.44
C GLU A 43 2.87 3.64 -21.92
N GLN A 44 4.06 4.16 -22.22
CA GLN A 44 4.54 4.35 -23.59
C GLN A 44 5.07 3.05 -24.24
N GLN A 45 5.25 1.98 -23.46
CA GLN A 45 5.71 0.72 -24.00
C GLN A 45 4.66 0.08 -24.94
N PRO A 46 5.08 -0.51 -26.06
CA PRO A 46 4.16 -1.18 -26.97
C PRO A 46 3.42 -2.34 -26.29
N GLU A 47 2.12 -2.50 -26.54
CA GLU A 47 1.30 -3.56 -25.93
C GLU A 47 1.81 -4.99 -26.20
N ASN A 48 2.55 -5.19 -27.30
CA ASN A 48 3.16 -6.47 -27.68
C ASN A 48 4.55 -6.71 -27.05
N ALA A 49 5.11 -5.75 -26.35
CA ALA A 49 6.44 -5.84 -25.74
C ALA A 49 6.45 -6.57 -24.39
N ARG A 50 5.71 -7.67 -24.26
CA ARG A 50 5.55 -8.43 -23.00
C ARG A 50 6.88 -8.79 -22.31
N VAL A 51 7.93 -9.05 -23.08
CA VAL A 51 9.27 -9.33 -22.54
C VAL A 51 9.92 -8.10 -21.91
N LEU A 52 9.57 -6.91 -22.38
CA LEU A 52 10.10 -5.63 -21.89
C LEU A 52 9.35 -5.11 -20.65
N TYR A 53 8.11 -5.55 -20.41
CA TYR A 53 7.33 -5.12 -19.24
C TYR A 53 8.03 -5.42 -17.92
N THR A 54 8.76 -6.52 -17.84
CA THR A 54 9.50 -6.92 -16.65
C THR A 54 10.55 -5.89 -16.26
N SER A 55 11.38 -5.48 -17.24
CA SER A 55 12.42 -4.47 -17.01
C SER A 55 11.82 -3.06 -16.75
N SER A 56 10.67 -2.76 -17.34
CA SER A 56 10.00 -1.47 -17.19
C SER A 56 9.20 -1.35 -15.88
N LEU A 57 8.80 -2.47 -15.25
CA LEU A 57 8.07 -2.45 -13.99
C LEU A 57 8.99 -2.19 -12.79
N ASN A 58 10.24 -2.66 -12.82
CA ASN A 58 11.19 -2.42 -11.74
C ASN A 58 11.40 -0.93 -11.42
N PRO A 59 11.59 -0.02 -12.38
CA PRO A 59 11.66 1.42 -12.11
C PRO A 59 10.42 1.96 -11.39
N VAL A 60 9.22 1.48 -11.75
CA VAL A 60 7.97 1.89 -11.09
C VAL A 60 7.96 1.43 -9.63
N LEU A 61 8.40 0.21 -9.35
CA LEU A 61 8.48 -0.31 -7.98
C LEU A 61 9.53 0.42 -7.14
N HIS A 62 10.68 0.78 -7.73
CA HIS A 62 11.70 1.58 -7.04
C HIS A 62 11.19 2.98 -6.71
N THR A 63 10.61 3.68 -7.68
CA THR A 63 10.08 5.02 -7.43
C THR A 63 8.86 5.03 -6.50
N GLN A 64 8.08 3.94 -6.46
CA GLN A 64 7.04 3.75 -5.46
C GLN A 64 7.63 3.59 -4.05
N ASN A 65 8.74 2.86 -3.91
CA ASN A 65 9.45 2.74 -2.64
C ASN A 65 10.03 4.07 -2.18
N ASP A 66 10.66 4.83 -3.09
CA ASP A 66 11.18 6.16 -2.77
C ASP A 66 10.06 7.09 -2.25
N LEU A 67 8.86 6.99 -2.84
CA LEU A 67 7.69 7.75 -2.37
C LEU A 67 7.22 7.27 -0.99
N ASP A 68 7.18 5.95 -0.74
CA ASP A 68 6.80 5.38 0.57
C ASP A 68 7.80 5.81 1.66
N GLU A 69 9.10 5.81 1.37
CA GLU A 69 10.15 6.26 2.29
C GLU A 69 10.06 7.76 2.58
N ALA A 70 9.90 8.58 1.55
CA ALA A 70 9.77 10.04 1.69
C ALA A 70 8.50 10.40 2.47
N ALA A 71 7.36 9.74 2.18
CA ALA A 71 6.11 9.94 2.90
C ALA A 71 6.24 9.47 4.36
N GLY A 72 6.89 8.33 4.60
CA GLY A 72 7.14 7.82 5.94
C GLY A 72 8.05 8.76 6.76
N ALA A 73 9.06 9.37 6.15
CA ALA A 73 9.92 10.37 6.80
C ALA A 73 9.11 11.61 7.18
N ALA A 74 8.37 12.18 6.22
CA ALA A 74 7.51 13.34 6.46
C ALA A 74 6.44 13.05 7.56
N TYR A 75 5.88 11.84 7.55
CA TYR A 75 4.92 11.40 8.56
C TYR A 75 5.55 11.32 9.97
N ARG A 76 6.80 10.86 10.11
CA ARG A 76 7.51 10.80 11.41
C ARG A 76 7.86 12.18 11.95
N GLU A 77 8.17 13.14 11.07
CA GLU A 77 8.50 14.51 11.45
C GLU A 77 7.29 15.37 11.82
N ALA A 78 6.09 14.95 11.43
CA ALA A 78 4.86 15.65 11.81
C ALA A 78 4.64 15.59 13.32
N GLU A 79 3.95 16.61 13.85
CA GLU A 79 3.62 16.74 15.28
C GLU A 79 3.00 15.48 15.87
N GLU A 80 3.03 15.37 17.21
CA GLU A 80 2.51 14.23 17.96
C GLU A 80 1.07 13.91 17.53
N LYS A 81 0.85 12.67 17.12
CA LYS A 81 -0.43 12.19 16.61
C LYS A 81 -1.21 11.48 17.69
N ASP A 82 -2.52 11.61 17.62
CA ASP A 82 -3.40 10.75 18.39
C ASP A 82 -3.01 9.28 18.18
N PRO A 83 -2.80 8.49 19.26
CA PRO A 83 -2.38 7.09 19.17
C PRO A 83 -3.34 6.21 18.35
N VAL A 84 -4.65 6.52 18.36
CA VAL A 84 -5.65 5.79 17.56
C VAL A 84 -5.43 6.07 16.08
N ILE A 85 -5.29 7.35 15.70
CA ILE A 85 -5.05 7.76 14.32
C ILE A 85 -3.74 7.16 13.81
N ALA A 86 -2.66 7.25 14.59
CA ALA A 86 -1.38 6.68 14.24
C ALA A 86 -1.45 5.16 14.02
N SER A 87 -2.19 4.44 14.88
CA SER A 87 -2.39 2.99 14.77
C SER A 87 -3.25 2.62 13.55
N LEU A 88 -4.29 3.39 13.23
CA LEU A 88 -5.12 3.20 12.04
C LEU A 88 -4.30 3.39 10.76
N HIS A 89 -3.51 4.46 10.68
CA HIS A 89 -2.61 4.70 9.54
C HIS A 89 -1.56 3.61 9.40
N GLN A 90 -0.95 3.15 10.51
CA GLN A 90 0.03 2.06 10.47
C GLN A 90 -0.59 0.75 9.94
N MET A 91 -1.78 0.41 10.41
CA MET A 91 -2.47 -0.81 9.96
C MET A 91 -2.88 -0.73 8.49
N SER A 92 -3.36 0.44 8.02
CA SER A 92 -3.68 0.71 6.62
C SER A 92 -2.44 0.55 5.72
N LEU A 93 -1.32 1.15 6.12
CA LEU A 93 -0.04 1.04 5.40
C LEU A 93 0.45 -0.40 5.33
N ASP A 94 0.39 -1.14 6.43
CA ASP A 94 0.81 -2.54 6.49
C ASP A 94 -0.05 -3.45 5.59
N MET A 95 -1.35 -3.25 5.55
CA MET A 95 -2.25 -3.98 4.65
C MET A 95 -1.97 -3.63 3.18
N SER A 96 -1.69 -2.36 2.88
CA SER A 96 -1.31 -1.91 1.53
C SER A 96 0.01 -2.53 1.07
N ARG A 97 1.01 -2.61 1.94
CA ARG A 97 2.29 -3.28 1.67
C ARG A 97 2.12 -4.77 1.41
N LEU A 98 1.31 -5.48 2.22
CA LEU A 98 1.00 -6.88 1.96
C LEU A 98 0.30 -7.09 0.62
N LEU A 99 -0.60 -6.17 0.24
CA LEU A 99 -1.25 -6.22 -1.05
C LEU A 99 -0.25 -6.07 -2.20
N LEU A 100 0.68 -5.11 -2.09
CA LEU A 100 1.74 -4.89 -3.08
C LEU A 100 2.64 -6.12 -3.22
N ILE A 101 3.11 -6.68 -2.10
CA ILE A 101 3.93 -7.91 -2.10
C ILE A 101 3.17 -9.07 -2.77
N HIS A 102 1.90 -9.26 -2.40
CA HIS A 102 1.08 -10.34 -2.94
C HIS A 102 0.86 -10.19 -4.45
N GLN A 103 0.64 -8.97 -4.93
CA GLN A 103 0.53 -8.68 -6.36
C GLN A 103 1.86 -8.89 -7.09
N GLY A 104 2.99 -8.56 -6.44
CA GLY A 104 4.34 -8.76 -6.98
C GLY A 104 4.70 -10.23 -7.17
N LYS A 105 4.26 -11.13 -6.28
CA LYS A 105 4.54 -12.58 -6.35
C LYS A 105 4.14 -13.21 -7.70
N GLY A 106 3.11 -12.72 -8.38
CA GLY A 106 2.70 -13.18 -9.70
C GLY A 106 3.75 -12.93 -10.80
N PHE A 107 4.77 -12.12 -10.53
CA PHE A 107 5.80 -11.71 -11.46
C PHE A 107 7.21 -12.22 -11.09
N ASP A 108 7.37 -12.99 -10.02
CA ASP A 108 8.67 -13.49 -9.55
C ASP A 108 9.42 -14.30 -10.61
N ASN A 109 8.70 -15.08 -11.43
CA ASN A 109 9.27 -15.82 -12.55
C ASN A 109 9.82 -14.93 -13.68
N LEU A 110 9.51 -13.63 -13.64
CA LEU A 110 9.94 -12.66 -14.64
C LEU A 110 11.11 -11.79 -14.17
N GLY A 111 11.71 -12.10 -13.00
CA GLY A 111 12.80 -11.33 -12.42
C GLY A 111 12.37 -9.95 -11.91
N ILE A 112 11.06 -9.71 -11.76
CA ILE A 112 10.54 -8.52 -11.11
C ILE A 112 10.70 -8.73 -9.61
N ARG A 113 11.64 -8.04 -9.02
CA ARG A 113 11.74 -7.94 -7.58
C ARG A 113 10.87 -6.76 -7.14
N SER A 114 9.69 -7.06 -6.60
CA SER A 114 9.04 -6.09 -5.74
C SER A 114 10.03 -5.78 -4.63
N VAL A 115 10.37 -4.51 -4.51
CA VAL A 115 11.21 -3.90 -3.50
C VAL A 115 11.46 -4.82 -2.30
N GLU A 116 12.72 -5.07 -1.93
CA GLU A 116 13.34 -5.66 -0.73
C GLU A 116 12.43 -6.28 0.38
N LEU A 117 11.20 -6.65 0.04
CA LEU A 117 10.23 -7.26 0.91
C LEU A 117 10.29 -8.78 0.71
N ASP A 118 11.16 -9.42 1.47
CA ASP A 118 11.31 -10.87 1.52
C ASP A 118 10.18 -11.54 2.35
N GLU A 119 10.19 -12.86 2.44
CA GLU A 119 9.24 -13.62 3.26
C GLU A 119 9.29 -13.21 4.75
N HIS A 120 10.44 -12.75 5.23
CA HIS A 120 10.61 -12.24 6.58
C HIS A 120 9.79 -10.97 6.80
N SER A 121 9.72 -10.12 5.80
CA SER A 121 8.91 -8.91 5.79
C SER A 121 7.41 -9.22 5.90
N ILE A 122 6.90 -10.24 5.17
CA ILE A 122 5.49 -10.67 5.24
C ILE A 122 5.12 -11.08 6.67
N ASN A 123 5.95 -11.91 7.31
CA ASN A 123 5.68 -12.39 8.67
C ASN A 123 5.78 -11.25 9.70
N THR A 124 6.66 -10.29 9.49
CA THR A 124 6.81 -9.13 10.36
C THR A 124 5.62 -8.19 10.24
N ILE A 125 5.18 -7.90 9.00
CA ILE A 125 4.00 -7.09 8.75
C ILE A 125 2.74 -7.76 9.32
N ASP A 126 2.56 -9.07 9.08
CA ASP A 126 1.42 -9.84 9.61
C ASP A 126 1.34 -9.78 11.15
N ARG A 127 2.46 -9.93 11.86
CA ARG A 127 2.50 -9.78 13.32
C ARG A 127 2.14 -8.38 13.77
N ARG A 128 2.64 -7.35 13.05
CA ARG A 128 2.36 -5.95 13.36
C ARG A 128 0.88 -5.63 13.15
N ILE A 129 0.25 -6.09 12.06
CA ILE A 129 -1.20 -5.95 11.85
C ILE A 129 -1.97 -6.55 13.03
N GLY A 130 -1.61 -7.76 13.48
CA GLY A 130 -2.27 -8.41 14.62
C GLY A 130 -2.12 -7.61 15.92
N SER A 131 -0.90 -7.18 16.25
CA SER A 131 -0.66 -6.39 17.47
C SER A 131 -1.32 -5.01 17.43
N THR A 132 -1.35 -4.36 16.25
CA THR A 132 -2.01 -3.07 16.06
C THR A 132 -3.54 -3.20 16.21
N TYR A 133 -4.14 -4.26 15.65
CA TYR A 133 -5.55 -4.56 15.84
C TYR A 133 -5.91 -4.72 17.33
N GLU A 134 -5.15 -5.53 18.07
CA GLU A 134 -5.38 -5.73 19.51
C GLU A 134 -5.21 -4.42 20.31
N ASN A 135 -4.26 -3.59 19.92
CA ASN A 135 -4.05 -2.29 20.54
C ASN A 135 -5.22 -1.32 20.27
N LEU A 136 -5.69 -1.24 19.04
CA LEU A 136 -6.83 -0.41 18.65
C LEU A 136 -8.10 -0.81 19.39
N LEU A 137 -8.37 -2.11 19.61
CA LEU A 137 -9.52 -2.55 20.41
C LEU A 137 -9.50 -2.06 21.86
N LYS A 138 -8.31 -1.80 22.40
CA LYS A 138 -8.15 -1.26 23.76
C LYS A 138 -8.25 0.26 23.78
N LEU A 139 -7.65 0.93 22.78
CA LEU A 139 -7.60 2.39 22.70
C LEU A 139 -8.95 3.00 22.31
N SER A 140 -9.72 2.33 21.46
CA SER A 140 -10.93 2.87 20.83
C SER A 140 -12.01 1.79 20.73
N PRO A 141 -12.66 1.43 21.88
CA PRO A 141 -13.69 0.38 21.89
C PRO A 141 -14.92 0.72 21.04
N GLU A 142 -15.18 2.00 20.79
CA GLU A 142 -16.31 2.51 20.02
C GLU A 142 -16.26 2.12 18.54
N ILE A 143 -15.05 1.97 17.95
CA ILE A 143 -14.87 1.52 16.55
C ILE A 143 -14.70 0.00 16.42
N LYS A 144 -14.99 -0.75 17.47
CA LYS A 144 -14.78 -2.21 17.53
C LYS A 144 -15.52 -2.97 16.43
N ALA A 145 -16.71 -2.53 16.04
CA ALA A 145 -17.50 -3.21 15.02
C ALA A 145 -16.79 -3.16 13.66
N GLU A 146 -16.32 -2.00 13.27
CA GLU A 146 -15.58 -1.73 12.02
C GLU A 146 -14.23 -2.43 12.04
N LEU A 147 -13.49 -2.36 13.14
CA LEU A 147 -12.22 -3.07 13.30
C LEU A 147 -12.38 -4.59 13.19
N ASN A 148 -13.45 -5.16 13.76
CA ASN A 148 -13.75 -6.58 13.61
C ASN A 148 -14.08 -6.95 12.16
N GLU A 149 -14.70 -6.08 11.39
CA GLU A 149 -14.94 -6.29 9.97
C GLU A 149 -13.63 -6.30 9.19
N VAL A 150 -12.75 -5.30 9.42
CA VAL A 150 -11.40 -5.27 8.82
C VAL A 150 -10.63 -6.54 9.16
N TRP A 151 -10.62 -6.95 10.43
CA TRP A 151 -9.93 -8.14 10.90
C TRP A 151 -10.47 -9.43 10.28
N ARG A 152 -11.78 -9.58 10.15
CA ARG A 152 -12.42 -10.71 9.49
C ARG A 152 -12.01 -10.80 8.02
N ASN A 153 -12.03 -9.66 7.30
CA ASN A 153 -11.61 -9.59 5.90
C ASN A 153 -10.12 -9.94 5.74
N TYR A 154 -9.26 -9.41 6.60
CA TYR A 154 -7.85 -9.74 6.64
C TYR A 154 -7.61 -11.22 6.95
N SER A 155 -8.23 -11.74 8.00
CA SER A 155 -8.07 -13.14 8.42
C SER A 155 -8.47 -14.13 7.34
N PHE A 156 -9.48 -13.80 6.54
CA PHE A 156 -9.93 -14.63 5.42
C PHE A 156 -8.84 -14.80 4.34
N VAL A 157 -8.06 -13.75 4.07
CA VAL A 157 -6.99 -13.80 3.05
C VAL A 157 -5.61 -14.11 3.62
N ARG A 158 -5.41 -13.96 4.93
CA ARG A 158 -4.14 -14.06 5.65
C ARG A 158 -3.34 -15.32 5.31
N GLN A 159 -4.00 -16.48 5.29
CA GLN A 159 -3.34 -17.77 4.99
C GLN A 159 -2.79 -17.81 3.57
N ARG A 160 -3.52 -17.26 2.60
CA ARG A 160 -3.09 -17.18 1.20
C ARG A 160 -1.96 -16.19 0.97
N LEU A 161 -1.93 -15.10 1.75
CA LEU A 161 -0.83 -14.11 1.70
C LEU A 161 0.49 -14.73 2.17
N LYS A 162 0.42 -15.65 3.12
CA LYS A 162 1.58 -16.37 3.69
C LYS A 162 1.99 -17.61 2.89
N ALA A 163 1.05 -18.22 2.19
CA ALA A 163 1.36 -19.38 1.38
C ALA A 163 2.23 -18.97 0.19
N ASP A 164 3.26 -19.77 -0.09
CA ASP A 164 4.09 -19.66 -1.27
C ASP A 164 3.37 -20.22 -2.51
N ASP A 165 2.10 -19.81 -2.65
CA ASP A 165 1.24 -20.30 -3.71
C ASP A 165 1.58 -19.55 -5.02
N LYS A 166 2.26 -20.24 -5.92
CA LYS A 166 2.61 -19.77 -7.28
C LYS A 166 1.37 -19.60 -8.18
N GLY A 167 0.18 -19.75 -7.63
CA GLY A 167 -1.11 -19.80 -8.34
C GLY A 167 -1.78 -18.46 -8.66
N GLY A 168 -1.03 -17.39 -8.83
CA GLY A 168 -1.56 -16.12 -9.32
C GLY A 168 -2.25 -15.27 -8.25
N VAL A 169 -2.32 -13.97 -8.52
CA VAL A 169 -2.96 -12.97 -7.64
C VAL A 169 -4.44 -13.32 -7.44
N SER A 170 -4.80 -13.73 -6.26
CA SER A 170 -6.20 -13.96 -5.92
C SER A 170 -6.96 -12.63 -5.94
N ARG A 171 -7.95 -12.50 -6.84
CA ARG A 171 -8.86 -11.34 -6.87
C ARG A 171 -9.49 -11.08 -5.50
N SER A 172 -9.71 -12.14 -4.73
CA SER A 172 -10.24 -12.03 -3.37
C SER A 172 -9.27 -11.31 -2.42
N ALA A 173 -7.96 -11.60 -2.48
CA ALA A 173 -6.98 -10.91 -1.63
C ALA A 173 -6.96 -9.40 -1.93
N SER A 174 -6.92 -9.01 -3.20
CA SER A 174 -6.99 -7.61 -3.61
C SER A 174 -8.27 -6.93 -3.15
N LEU A 175 -9.41 -7.61 -3.27
CA LEU A 175 -10.71 -7.07 -2.86
C LEU A 175 -10.78 -6.86 -1.34
N TYR A 176 -10.42 -7.88 -0.55
CA TYR A 176 -10.57 -7.82 0.91
C TYR A 176 -9.54 -6.91 1.57
N LEU A 177 -8.28 -6.91 1.11
CA LEU A 177 -7.28 -5.98 1.59
C LEU A 177 -7.62 -4.53 1.21
N GLY A 178 -8.04 -4.29 -0.04
CA GLY A 178 -8.46 -2.97 -0.49
C GLY A 178 -9.62 -2.41 0.35
N LYS A 179 -10.66 -3.21 0.62
CA LYS A 179 -11.75 -2.81 1.51
C LYS A 179 -11.27 -2.51 2.93
N GLY A 180 -10.33 -3.30 3.45
CA GLY A 180 -9.74 -3.07 4.77
C GLY A 180 -9.00 -1.74 4.84
N VAL A 181 -8.18 -1.42 3.84
CA VAL A 181 -7.47 -0.14 3.71
C VAL A 181 -8.46 1.03 3.67
N GLU A 182 -9.47 0.97 2.80
CA GLU A 182 -10.49 2.03 2.67
C GLU A 182 -11.24 2.28 3.99
N MET A 183 -11.57 1.23 4.72
CA MET A 183 -12.25 1.34 6.01
C MET A 183 -11.35 1.96 7.09
N LEU A 184 -10.07 1.54 7.17
CA LEU A 184 -9.10 2.10 8.11
C LEU A 184 -8.84 3.59 7.83
N ASP A 185 -8.71 3.97 6.56
CA ASP A 185 -8.54 5.37 6.17
C ASP A 185 -9.78 6.22 6.48
N MET A 186 -10.97 5.65 6.35
CA MET A 186 -12.22 6.31 6.75
C MET A 186 -12.27 6.51 8.28
N LEU A 187 -11.93 5.50 9.06
CA LEU A 187 -11.89 5.59 10.52
C LEU A 187 -10.86 6.64 10.98
N ALA A 188 -9.68 6.68 10.38
CA ALA A 188 -8.66 7.68 10.70
C ALA A 188 -9.14 9.11 10.41
N ARG A 189 -9.82 9.33 9.26
CA ARG A 189 -10.40 10.64 8.93
C ARG A 189 -11.50 11.06 9.91
N ASN A 190 -12.35 10.13 10.35
CA ASN A 190 -13.41 10.43 11.31
C ASN A 190 -12.85 10.74 12.69
N ALA A 191 -11.78 10.06 13.11
CA ALA A 191 -11.11 10.32 14.38
C ALA A 191 -10.33 11.66 14.41
N SER A 192 -10.04 12.23 13.22
CA SER A 192 -9.33 13.52 13.09
C SER A 192 -10.27 14.75 13.14
N GLN A 193 -11.59 14.55 13.19
CA GLN A 193 -12.62 15.61 13.24
C GLN A 193 -13.05 15.89 14.66
#